data_1ae1fb20e9975653081ed4b5a94d5938
#
_entry.id   1ae1fb20e9975653081ed4b5a94d5938
#
_cell.length_a   1.000
_cell.length_b   1.000
_cell.length_c   1.000
_cell.angle_alpha   90.00
_cell.angle_beta   90.00
_cell.angle_gamma   90.00
#
_symmetry.space_group_name_H-M   'P 1'
#
loop_
_entity.id
_entity.type
_entity.pdbx_description
1 polymer ?
#
loop_
_entity_poly.entity_id
_entity_poly.type
_entity_poly.pdbx_seq_one_letter_code
_entity_poly.pdbx_strand_id
1 'polypeptide(L)'
;KVVAAAATYIGLVETGEGVIPGGGGTKEFALRTSKEFAADDVKNNRMREAFMNIAMGKVATSAHEAYDMGILENHKDIVVVNKNRQIAEAKKVAKLMAEQGYTQPIPQKVKVLGQGALGMFYVGTDQMVTGNFISEHDKKIADKLAYVMVGGNLSEPTVVTEQYLLNLEREAFLQLCPARKTPDRHQFILHKGNPLRN
;
A
#
# COMPACT_ATOMS: atom_id res chain seq x y z
N LYS A 1 11.99 1.58 -10.81
CA LYS A 1 13.23 1.72 -10.02
C LYS A 1 13.18 3.03 -9.24
N VAL A 2 13.46 2.98 -7.95
CA VAL A 2 13.47 4.16 -7.06
C VAL A 2 14.92 4.58 -6.79
N VAL A 3 15.14 5.89 -6.67
CA VAL A 3 16.39 6.48 -6.17
C VAL A 3 16.00 7.30 -4.95
N ALA A 4 16.17 6.71 -3.77
CA ALA A 4 15.78 7.30 -2.50
C ALA A 4 16.96 8.00 -1.81
N ALA A 5 16.72 9.09 -1.11
CA ALA A 5 17.70 9.61 -0.16
C ALA A 5 17.79 8.69 1.07
N ALA A 6 18.98 8.56 1.68
CA ALA A 6 19.15 7.75 2.88
C ALA A 6 18.22 8.20 4.02
N ALA A 7 18.10 9.52 4.23
CA ALA A 7 17.09 10.13 5.08
C ALA A 7 15.88 10.51 4.19
N THR A 8 14.82 9.74 4.25
CA THR A 8 13.61 9.95 3.44
C THR A 8 12.36 9.63 4.25
N TYR A 9 11.25 10.29 3.92
CA TYR A 9 9.93 9.99 4.47
C TYR A 9 9.10 9.44 3.32
N ILE A 10 8.72 8.16 3.40
CA ILE A 10 7.98 7.48 2.34
C ILE A 10 6.99 6.48 2.93
N GLY A 11 5.75 6.52 2.47
CA GLY A 11 4.67 5.64 2.92
C GLY A 11 3.40 5.88 2.14
N LEU A 12 2.41 5.03 2.34
CA LEU A 12 1.04 5.17 1.83
C LEU A 12 0.17 5.65 2.98
N VAL A 13 -0.21 6.93 2.97
CA VAL A 13 -0.85 7.62 4.11
C VAL A 13 -2.29 8.04 3.85
N GLU A 14 -2.85 7.66 2.72
CA GLU A 14 -4.18 8.05 2.22
C GLU A 14 -5.31 7.65 3.18
N THR A 15 -5.08 6.63 4.02
CA THR A 15 -6.03 6.25 5.08
C THR A 15 -6.26 7.37 6.09
N GLY A 16 -5.23 8.18 6.36
CA GLY A 16 -5.35 9.39 7.17
C GLY A 16 -6.24 10.46 6.54
N GLU A 17 -6.38 10.46 5.23
CA GLU A 17 -7.22 11.36 4.44
C GLU A 17 -8.65 10.84 4.27
N GLY A 18 -8.93 9.61 4.69
CA GLY A 18 -10.27 9.00 4.61
C GLY A 18 -10.49 8.12 3.37
N VAL A 19 -9.44 7.79 2.61
CA VAL A 19 -9.49 6.94 1.43
C VAL A 19 -8.40 5.87 1.49
N ILE A 20 -8.42 4.91 0.57
CA ILE A 20 -7.30 3.99 0.35
C ILE A 20 -6.36 4.55 -0.73
N PRO A 21 -5.12 4.05 -0.87
CA PRO A 21 -4.27 4.40 -1.99
C PRO A 21 -4.97 4.13 -3.33
N GLY A 22 -5.09 5.16 -4.17
CA GLY A 22 -5.81 5.10 -5.45
C GLY A 22 -4.92 5.17 -6.69
N GLY A 23 -3.61 5.27 -6.49
CA GLY A 23 -2.60 5.33 -7.56
C GLY A 23 -1.89 4.00 -7.84
N GLY A 24 -2.47 2.86 -7.43
CA GLY A 24 -1.87 1.54 -7.61
C GLY A 24 -1.08 1.05 -6.40
N GLY A 25 -1.01 1.81 -5.32
CA GLY A 25 -0.23 1.46 -4.12
C GLY A 25 -0.74 0.19 -3.45
N THR A 26 -2.05 0.05 -3.28
CA THR A 26 -2.68 -1.15 -2.70
C THR A 26 -2.40 -2.38 -3.57
N LYS A 27 -2.59 -2.27 -4.90
CA LYS A 27 -2.28 -3.32 -5.86
C LYS A 27 -0.80 -3.71 -5.78
N GLU A 28 0.09 -2.73 -5.73
CA GLU A 28 1.54 -2.99 -5.70
C GLU A 28 1.96 -3.76 -4.45
N PHE A 29 1.44 -3.41 -3.28
CA PHE A 29 1.72 -4.16 -2.06
C PHE A 29 1.14 -5.58 -2.11
N ALA A 30 -0.06 -5.78 -2.65
CA ALA A 30 -0.61 -7.12 -2.87
C ALA A 30 0.26 -7.96 -3.81
N LEU A 31 0.76 -7.37 -4.91
CA LEU A 31 1.67 -8.02 -5.85
C LEU A 31 2.99 -8.42 -5.16
N ARG A 32 3.64 -7.49 -4.46
CA ARG A 32 4.93 -7.74 -3.77
C ARG A 32 4.78 -8.82 -2.73
N THR A 33 3.77 -8.72 -1.87
CA THR A 33 3.49 -9.73 -0.84
C THR A 33 3.23 -11.11 -1.46
N SER A 34 2.51 -11.16 -2.59
CA SER A 34 2.21 -12.43 -3.26
C SER A 34 3.44 -13.14 -3.83
N LYS A 35 4.51 -12.40 -4.17
CA LYS A 35 5.78 -12.97 -4.63
C LYS A 35 6.55 -13.68 -3.52
N GLU A 36 6.31 -13.30 -2.29
CA GLU A 36 6.95 -13.85 -1.10
C GLU A 36 6.23 -15.10 -0.57
N PHE A 37 5.08 -15.49 -1.13
CA PHE A 37 4.33 -16.65 -0.68
C PHE A 37 5.06 -17.96 -1.03
N ALA A 38 5.60 -18.63 -0.01
CA ALA A 38 6.12 -19.99 -0.11
C ALA A 38 5.03 -21.04 0.12
N ALA A 39 5.30 -22.31 -0.19
CA ALA A 39 4.34 -23.39 -0.08
C ALA A 39 3.90 -23.65 1.37
N ASP A 40 4.82 -23.53 2.30
CA ASP A 40 4.69 -23.76 3.75
C ASP A 40 4.48 -22.48 4.58
N ASP A 41 4.29 -21.33 3.92
CA ASP A 41 4.16 -20.04 4.57
C ASP A 41 2.74 -19.78 5.09
N VAL A 42 2.66 -19.05 6.21
CA VAL A 42 1.41 -18.49 6.72
C VAL A 42 1.10 -17.19 5.98
N LYS A 43 0.60 -17.31 4.74
CA LYS A 43 0.36 -16.21 3.79
C LYS A 43 -0.43 -15.06 4.37
N ASN A 44 -1.39 -15.37 5.26
CA ASN A 44 -2.20 -14.38 5.96
C ASN A 44 -1.36 -13.44 6.84
N ASN A 45 -0.31 -13.93 7.49
CA ASN A 45 0.56 -13.09 8.33
C ASN A 45 1.35 -12.09 7.47
N ARG A 46 1.90 -12.53 6.32
CA ARG A 46 2.59 -11.61 5.40
C ARG A 46 1.65 -10.55 4.86
N MET A 47 0.45 -10.96 4.43
CA MET A 47 -0.56 -10.01 3.96
C MET A 47 -0.96 -9.04 5.05
N ARG A 48 -1.06 -9.49 6.32
CA ARG A 48 -1.37 -8.64 7.47
C ARG A 48 -0.31 -7.56 7.71
N GLU A 49 0.96 -7.88 7.59
CA GLU A 49 2.03 -6.89 7.75
C GLU A 49 1.93 -5.78 6.70
N ALA A 50 1.78 -6.14 5.44
CA ALA A 50 1.57 -5.18 4.34
C ALA A 50 0.29 -4.34 4.55
N PHE A 51 -0.81 -5.00 4.93
CA PHE A 51 -2.07 -4.35 5.27
C PHE A 51 -1.90 -3.33 6.41
N MET A 52 -1.25 -3.71 7.51
CA MET A 52 -1.06 -2.83 8.66
C MET A 52 -0.19 -1.62 8.35
N ASN A 53 0.80 -1.76 7.46
CA ASN A 53 1.62 -0.63 7.02
C ASN A 53 0.77 0.44 6.33
N ILE A 54 -0.19 0.04 5.49
CA ILE A 54 -1.09 0.97 4.79
C ILE A 54 -2.21 1.44 5.71
N ALA A 55 -2.91 0.52 6.39
CA ALA A 55 -4.06 0.84 7.23
C ALA A 55 -3.73 1.83 8.36
N MET A 56 -2.53 1.74 8.92
CA MET A 56 -2.04 2.64 9.95
C MET A 56 -1.35 3.88 9.40
N GLY A 57 -1.20 4.00 8.07
CA GLY A 57 -0.50 5.11 7.42
C GLY A 57 0.94 5.23 7.88
N LYS A 58 1.65 4.10 8.01
CA LYS A 58 3.05 4.10 8.44
C LYS A 58 3.95 4.76 7.41
N VAL A 59 4.87 5.57 7.90
CA VAL A 59 5.86 6.28 7.09
C VAL A 59 7.25 5.83 7.51
N ALA A 60 8.01 5.29 6.58
CA ALA A 60 9.43 5.05 6.77
C ALA A 60 10.17 6.38 6.93
N THR A 61 11.06 6.49 7.89
CA THR A 61 11.88 7.70 8.15
C THR A 61 13.27 7.62 7.54
N SER A 62 13.60 6.46 6.98
CA SER A 62 14.85 6.21 6.26
C SER A 62 14.64 5.25 5.09
N ALA A 63 15.60 5.24 4.17
CA ALA A 63 15.58 4.26 3.07
C ALA A 63 15.73 2.82 3.59
N HIS A 64 16.44 2.59 4.68
CA HIS A 64 16.55 1.25 5.29
C HIS A 64 15.21 0.78 5.84
N GLU A 65 14.52 1.60 6.60
CA GLU A 65 13.17 1.29 7.08
C GLU A 65 12.19 1.07 5.91
N ALA A 66 12.36 1.82 4.81
CA ALA A 66 11.54 1.61 3.61
C ALA A 66 11.81 0.25 2.93
N TYR A 67 13.01 -0.29 3.03
CA TYR A 67 13.29 -1.69 2.63
C TYR A 67 12.58 -2.68 3.56
N ASP A 68 12.68 -2.50 4.87
CA ASP A 68 12.02 -3.37 5.86
C ASP A 68 10.50 -3.37 5.70
N MET A 69 9.92 -2.23 5.32
CA MET A 69 8.49 -2.09 5.04
C MET A 69 8.07 -2.61 3.65
N GLY A 70 8.99 -3.08 2.81
CA GLY A 70 8.71 -3.53 1.44
C GLY A 70 8.35 -2.40 0.45
N ILE A 71 8.60 -1.14 0.82
CA ILE A 71 8.40 0.02 -0.06
C ILE A 71 9.53 0.11 -1.08
N LEU A 72 10.77 -0.14 -0.66
CA LEU A 72 11.92 -0.30 -1.54
C LEU A 72 12.25 -1.77 -1.71
N GLU A 73 12.75 -2.14 -2.89
CA GLU A 73 13.15 -3.50 -3.23
C GLU A 73 14.67 -3.62 -3.29
N ASN A 74 15.24 -4.54 -2.48
CA ASN A 74 16.66 -4.86 -2.52
C ASN A 74 17.10 -5.25 -3.93
N HIS A 75 18.33 -4.92 -4.30
CA HIS A 75 18.93 -5.17 -5.61
C HIS A 75 18.26 -4.45 -6.80
N LYS A 76 17.17 -3.74 -6.59
CA LYS A 76 16.47 -2.98 -7.61
C LYS A 76 16.61 -1.48 -7.38
N ASP A 77 16.36 -1.02 -6.16
CA ASP A 77 16.34 0.39 -5.80
C ASP A 77 17.69 0.88 -5.27
N ILE A 78 17.91 2.18 -5.33
CA ILE A 78 19.21 2.79 -5.04
C ILE A 78 19.04 3.80 -3.90
N VAL A 79 19.98 3.79 -2.96
CA VAL A 79 20.05 4.74 -1.87
C VAL A 79 21.18 5.75 -2.10
N VAL A 80 20.86 7.04 -2.00
CA VAL A 80 21.82 8.14 -2.12
C VAL A 80 21.98 8.80 -0.75
N VAL A 81 23.20 8.72 -0.21
CA VAL A 81 23.50 9.28 1.12
C VAL A 81 23.37 10.80 1.15
N ASN A 82 23.92 11.47 0.16
CA ASN A 82 23.81 12.93 0.05
C ASN A 82 22.53 13.33 -0.68
N LYS A 83 21.53 13.80 0.06
CA LYS A 83 20.22 14.24 -0.47
C LYS A 83 20.34 15.25 -1.61
N ASN A 84 21.32 16.14 -1.58
CA ASN A 84 21.50 17.17 -2.61
C ASN A 84 21.90 16.57 -3.97
N ARG A 85 22.39 15.33 -3.99
CA ARG A 85 22.73 14.59 -5.22
C ARG A 85 21.59 13.71 -5.73
N GLN A 86 20.49 13.55 -5.01
CA GLN A 86 19.42 12.60 -5.33
C GLN A 86 18.89 12.78 -6.76
N ILE A 87 18.58 14.01 -7.16
CA ILE A 87 18.05 14.30 -8.51
C ILE A 87 19.09 14.01 -9.58
N ALA A 88 20.37 14.38 -9.35
CA ALA A 88 21.44 14.10 -10.28
C ALA A 88 21.67 12.59 -10.48
N GLU A 89 21.67 11.82 -9.40
CA GLU A 89 21.80 10.36 -9.47
C GLU A 89 20.57 9.71 -10.12
N ALA A 90 19.35 10.17 -9.81
CA ALA A 90 18.13 9.68 -10.48
C ALA A 90 18.18 9.92 -11.99
N LYS A 91 18.62 11.11 -12.42
CA LYS A 91 18.82 11.44 -13.85
C LYS A 91 19.85 10.55 -14.51
N LYS A 92 20.98 10.29 -13.83
CA LYS A 92 22.04 9.40 -14.31
C LYS A 92 21.53 7.97 -14.52
N VAL A 93 20.79 7.46 -13.52
CA VAL A 93 20.17 6.12 -13.59
C VAL A 93 19.17 6.02 -14.72
N ALA A 94 18.29 7.01 -14.89
CA ALA A 94 17.31 7.03 -15.97
C ALA A 94 17.98 7.02 -17.37
N LYS A 95 19.05 7.80 -17.56
CA LYS A 95 19.85 7.79 -18.79
C LYS A 95 20.49 6.44 -19.06
N LEU A 96 21.12 5.84 -18.05
CA LEU A 96 21.71 4.52 -18.14
C LEU A 96 20.67 3.45 -18.52
N MET A 97 19.49 3.48 -17.91
CA MET A 97 18.40 2.56 -18.25
C MET A 97 17.98 2.72 -19.72
N ALA A 98 17.86 3.95 -20.20
CA ALA A 98 17.52 4.22 -21.60
C ALA A 98 18.60 3.69 -22.56
N GLU A 99 19.87 3.92 -22.27
CA GLU A 99 21.02 3.44 -23.05
C GLU A 99 21.11 1.89 -23.05
N GLN A 100 20.67 1.24 -21.97
CA GLN A 100 20.60 -0.23 -21.85
C GLN A 100 19.36 -0.84 -22.52
N GLY A 101 18.52 -0.05 -23.20
CA GLY A 101 17.33 -0.55 -23.88
C GLY A 101 16.18 -0.88 -22.95
N TYR A 102 15.92 -0.04 -21.94
CA TYR A 102 14.78 -0.21 -21.03
C TYR A 102 13.47 -0.43 -21.80
N THR A 103 12.73 -1.44 -21.39
CA THR A 103 11.38 -1.73 -21.87
C THR A 103 10.40 -1.72 -20.72
N GLN A 104 9.13 -1.42 -21.01
CA GLN A 104 8.08 -1.46 -20.01
C GLN A 104 7.96 -2.88 -19.41
N PRO A 105 7.88 -3.02 -18.07
CA PRO A 105 7.63 -4.31 -17.45
C PRO A 105 6.36 -4.97 -17.94
N ILE A 106 6.42 -6.27 -18.18
CA ILE A 106 5.23 -7.06 -18.53
C ILE A 106 4.32 -7.17 -17.30
N PRO A 107 3.00 -6.91 -17.43
CA PRO A 107 2.05 -7.08 -16.34
C PRO A 107 2.12 -8.48 -15.74
N GLN A 108 2.12 -8.55 -14.43
CA GLN A 108 2.27 -9.80 -13.68
C GLN A 108 0.93 -10.31 -13.18
N LYS A 109 0.90 -11.57 -12.83
CA LYS A 109 -0.22 -12.19 -12.13
C LYS A 109 0.01 -12.14 -10.63
N VAL A 110 -1.06 -11.94 -9.87
CA VAL A 110 -1.05 -11.77 -8.41
C VAL A 110 -1.83 -12.91 -7.78
N LYS A 111 -1.23 -13.62 -6.83
CA LYS A 111 -1.94 -14.58 -5.99
C LYS A 111 -2.68 -13.83 -4.90
N VAL A 112 -4.00 -13.99 -4.86
CA VAL A 112 -4.88 -13.39 -3.86
C VAL A 112 -5.50 -14.47 -2.98
N LEU A 113 -5.91 -14.10 -1.76
CA LEU A 113 -6.30 -15.08 -0.73
C LEU A 113 -7.81 -15.25 -0.61
N GLY A 114 -8.61 -14.37 -1.22
CA GLY A 114 -10.07 -14.47 -1.25
C GLY A 114 -10.78 -14.29 0.09
N GLN A 115 -12.02 -14.76 0.16
CA GLN A 115 -12.95 -14.55 1.29
C GLN A 115 -12.43 -15.05 2.63
N GLY A 116 -11.70 -16.16 2.67
CA GLY A 116 -11.17 -16.70 3.93
C GLY A 116 -10.24 -15.69 4.65
N ALA A 117 -9.34 -15.06 3.89
CA ALA A 117 -8.48 -14.02 4.42
C ALA A 117 -9.27 -12.73 4.72
N LEU A 118 -10.23 -12.36 3.86
CA LEU A 118 -11.07 -11.17 4.06
C LEU A 118 -11.81 -11.23 5.40
N GLY A 119 -12.43 -12.38 5.73
CA GLY A 119 -13.11 -12.58 7.00
C GLY A 119 -12.18 -12.38 8.21
N MET A 120 -10.95 -12.85 8.11
CA MET A 120 -9.95 -12.65 9.16
C MET A 120 -9.60 -11.15 9.35
N PHE A 121 -9.45 -10.39 8.26
CA PHE A 121 -9.22 -8.95 8.34
C PHE A 121 -10.41 -8.21 8.96
N TYR A 122 -11.65 -8.57 8.60
CA TYR A 122 -12.85 -7.96 9.19
C TYR A 122 -12.94 -8.21 10.69
N VAL A 123 -12.65 -9.42 11.16
CA VAL A 123 -12.56 -9.70 12.60
C VAL A 123 -11.47 -8.85 13.26
N GLY A 124 -10.32 -8.71 12.62
CA GLY A 124 -9.23 -7.87 13.13
C GLY A 124 -9.62 -6.39 13.25
N THR A 125 -10.27 -5.83 12.25
CA THR A 125 -10.74 -4.42 12.28
C THR A 125 -11.86 -4.21 13.30
N ASP A 126 -12.77 -5.18 13.48
CA ASP A 126 -13.79 -5.15 14.54
C ASP A 126 -13.16 -5.13 15.94
N GLN A 127 -12.15 -5.96 16.16
CA GLN A 127 -11.42 -5.97 17.43
C GLN A 127 -10.72 -4.62 17.70
N MET A 128 -10.17 -3.99 16.66
CA MET A 128 -9.53 -2.68 16.80
C MET A 128 -10.54 -1.57 17.15
N VAL A 129 -11.74 -1.60 16.58
CA VAL A 129 -12.83 -0.67 16.97
C VAL A 129 -13.29 -0.94 18.38
N THR A 130 -13.59 -2.20 18.72
CA THR A 130 -14.05 -2.59 20.07
C THR A 130 -13.02 -2.21 21.14
N GLY A 131 -11.71 -2.32 20.81
CA GLY A 131 -10.62 -1.89 21.68
C GLY A 131 -10.35 -0.37 21.68
N ASN A 132 -11.11 0.43 20.93
CA ASN A 132 -10.92 1.87 20.76
C ASN A 132 -9.54 2.27 20.17
N PHE A 133 -8.92 1.39 19.39
CA PHE A 133 -7.67 1.68 18.68
C PHE A 133 -7.89 2.47 17.38
N ILE A 134 -9.05 2.29 16.75
CA ILE A 134 -9.46 2.98 15.52
C ILE A 134 -10.91 3.42 15.60
N SER A 135 -11.28 4.42 14.79
CA SER A 135 -12.68 4.85 14.65
C SER A 135 -13.48 3.91 13.72
N GLU A 136 -14.80 4.00 13.76
CA GLU A 136 -15.70 3.32 12.80
C GLU A 136 -15.39 3.70 11.34
N HIS A 137 -14.95 4.93 11.11
CA HIS A 137 -14.57 5.36 9.78
C HIS A 137 -13.22 4.78 9.35
N ASP A 138 -12.25 4.70 10.25
CA ASP A 138 -11.00 3.99 10.00
C ASP A 138 -11.24 2.52 9.66
N LYS A 139 -12.17 1.85 10.39
CA LYS A 139 -12.59 0.48 10.07
C LYS A 139 -13.13 0.37 8.65
N LYS A 140 -14.04 1.28 8.26
CA LYS A 140 -14.62 1.28 6.92
C LYS A 140 -13.53 1.39 5.84
N ILE A 141 -12.52 2.23 6.05
CA ILE A 141 -11.38 2.39 5.14
C ILE A 141 -10.53 1.12 5.12
N ALA A 142 -10.20 0.58 6.30
CA ALA A 142 -9.41 -0.63 6.46
C ALA A 142 -10.10 -1.87 5.83
N ASP A 143 -11.40 -2.00 5.97
CA ASP A 143 -12.19 -3.07 5.35
C ASP A 143 -12.14 -2.98 3.81
N LYS A 144 -12.21 -1.77 3.24
CA LYS A 144 -12.03 -1.56 1.80
C LYS A 144 -10.61 -1.87 1.33
N LEU A 145 -9.61 -1.49 2.12
CA LEU A 145 -8.21 -1.84 1.86
C LEU A 145 -8.02 -3.36 1.84
N ALA A 146 -8.50 -4.06 2.87
CA ALA A 146 -8.44 -5.52 2.96
C ALA A 146 -9.12 -6.19 1.76
N TYR A 147 -10.32 -5.72 1.40
CA TYR A 147 -11.08 -6.20 0.25
C TYR A 147 -10.25 -6.17 -1.05
N VAL A 148 -9.56 -5.08 -1.33
CA VAL A 148 -8.69 -4.97 -2.51
C VAL A 148 -7.49 -5.92 -2.41
N MET A 149 -6.79 -5.92 -1.27
CA MET A 149 -5.55 -6.68 -1.10
C MET A 149 -5.74 -8.19 -1.22
N VAL A 150 -6.90 -8.71 -0.78
CA VAL A 150 -7.21 -10.16 -0.87
C VAL A 150 -7.89 -10.56 -2.17
N GLY A 151 -8.15 -9.61 -3.09
CA GLY A 151 -8.78 -9.88 -4.39
C GLY A 151 -10.31 -9.88 -4.37
N GLY A 152 -10.93 -9.24 -3.38
CA GLY A 152 -12.40 -9.13 -3.27
C GLY A 152 -13.07 -10.39 -2.74
N ASN A 153 -14.32 -10.62 -3.16
CA ASN A 153 -15.17 -11.73 -2.73
C ASN A 153 -14.94 -13.04 -3.50
N LEU A 154 -13.71 -13.37 -3.80
CA LEU A 154 -13.38 -14.65 -4.43
C LEU A 154 -13.53 -15.77 -3.40
N SER A 155 -14.22 -16.86 -3.77
CA SER A 155 -14.56 -17.98 -2.86
C SER A 155 -13.32 -18.71 -2.34
N GLU A 156 -12.22 -18.69 -3.10
CA GLU A 156 -10.97 -19.39 -2.77
C GLU A 156 -9.74 -18.59 -3.22
N PRO A 157 -8.55 -18.89 -2.68
CA PRO A 157 -7.31 -18.33 -3.17
C PRO A 157 -7.11 -18.60 -4.66
N THR A 158 -6.84 -17.58 -5.44
CA THR A 158 -6.69 -17.69 -6.89
C THR A 158 -5.65 -16.71 -7.44
N VAL A 159 -5.47 -16.72 -8.74
CA VAL A 159 -4.53 -15.86 -9.45
C VAL A 159 -5.30 -14.87 -10.31
N VAL A 160 -5.09 -13.59 -10.08
CA VAL A 160 -5.74 -12.49 -10.81
C VAL A 160 -4.70 -11.64 -11.58
N THR A 161 -5.17 -10.77 -12.46
CA THR A 161 -4.32 -9.79 -13.14
C THR A 161 -4.12 -8.56 -12.27
N GLU A 162 -3.04 -7.80 -12.52
CA GLU A 162 -2.86 -6.49 -11.89
C GLU A 162 -4.03 -5.55 -12.20
N GLN A 163 -4.55 -5.59 -13.43
CA GLN A 163 -5.69 -4.75 -13.84
C GLN A 163 -6.96 -5.05 -13.04
N TYR A 164 -7.18 -6.32 -12.68
CA TYR A 164 -8.29 -6.71 -11.81
C TYR A 164 -8.20 -6.01 -10.45
N LEU A 165 -7.00 -6.03 -9.82
CA LEU A 165 -6.79 -5.35 -8.54
C LEU A 165 -6.88 -3.83 -8.66
N LEU A 166 -6.38 -3.23 -9.75
CA LEU A 166 -6.53 -1.80 -10.01
C LEU A 166 -8.00 -1.38 -10.16
N ASN A 167 -8.84 -2.25 -10.75
CA ASN A 167 -10.27 -1.99 -10.84
C ASN A 167 -10.94 -2.04 -9.45
N LEU A 168 -10.60 -3.01 -8.62
CA LEU A 168 -11.08 -3.08 -7.22
C LEU A 168 -10.59 -1.88 -6.40
N GLU A 169 -9.34 -1.47 -6.56
CA GLU A 169 -8.76 -0.31 -5.89
C GLU A 169 -9.53 0.96 -6.27
N ARG A 170 -9.78 1.18 -7.56
CA ARG A 170 -10.57 2.32 -8.05
C ARG A 170 -12.00 2.31 -7.50
N GLU A 171 -12.66 1.15 -7.55
CA GLU A 171 -14.02 0.99 -7.01
C GLU A 171 -14.06 1.34 -5.51
N ALA A 172 -13.18 0.76 -4.71
CA ALA A 172 -13.11 1.00 -3.28
C ALA A 172 -12.78 2.47 -2.97
N PHE A 173 -11.87 3.09 -3.70
CA PHE A 173 -11.54 4.51 -3.58
C PHE A 173 -12.78 5.38 -3.85
N LEU A 174 -13.47 5.15 -4.97
CA LEU A 174 -14.66 5.91 -5.35
C LEU A 174 -15.82 5.75 -4.35
N GLN A 175 -15.93 4.58 -3.69
CA GLN A 175 -16.93 4.36 -2.65
C GLN A 175 -16.60 5.10 -1.33
N LEU A 176 -15.35 5.46 -1.09
CA LEU A 176 -14.92 6.21 0.09
C LEU A 176 -15.00 7.72 -0.11
N CYS A 177 -14.82 8.22 -1.34
CA CYS A 177 -14.84 9.65 -1.63
C CYS A 177 -16.13 10.38 -1.16
N PRO A 178 -17.36 9.85 -1.37
CA PRO A 178 -18.58 10.51 -0.94
C PRO A 178 -18.91 10.28 0.55
N ALA A 179 -18.10 9.53 1.29
CA ALA A 179 -18.33 9.32 2.70
C ALA A 179 -18.16 10.64 3.46
N ARG A 180 -19.20 11.06 4.21
CA ARG A 180 -19.26 12.38 4.89
C ARG A 180 -18.00 12.73 5.66
N LYS A 181 -17.37 11.77 6.31
CA LYS A 181 -16.16 11.97 7.13
C LYS A 181 -14.88 12.15 6.30
N THR A 182 -14.85 11.75 5.04
CA THR A 182 -13.69 11.91 4.15
C THR A 182 -13.41 13.39 3.83
N PRO A 183 -14.38 14.19 3.33
CA PRO A 183 -14.15 15.63 3.16
C PRO A 183 -13.76 16.35 4.46
N ASP A 184 -14.31 15.96 5.60
CA ASP A 184 -13.94 16.54 6.91
C ASP A 184 -12.44 16.31 7.21
N ARG A 185 -11.91 15.13 6.89
CA ARG A 185 -10.47 14.83 7.04
C ARG A 185 -9.62 15.69 6.11
N HIS A 186 -9.99 15.82 4.85
CA HIS A 186 -9.27 16.66 3.89
C HIS A 186 -9.22 18.11 4.35
N GLN A 187 -10.35 18.68 4.76
CA GLN A 187 -10.41 20.05 5.27
C GLN A 187 -9.56 20.23 6.53
N PHE A 188 -9.61 19.26 7.43
CA PHE A 188 -8.84 19.32 8.67
C PHE A 188 -7.33 19.29 8.38
N ILE A 189 -6.86 18.41 7.49
CA ILE A 189 -5.45 18.34 7.08
C ILE A 189 -5.00 19.65 6.43
N LEU A 190 -5.80 20.23 5.53
CA LEU A 190 -5.49 21.51 4.90
C LEU A 190 -5.36 22.66 5.90
N HIS A 191 -6.15 22.67 6.97
CA HIS A 191 -6.13 23.72 7.97
C HIS A 191 -5.14 23.51 9.11
N LYS A 192 -4.92 22.25 9.52
CA LYS A 192 -4.16 21.90 10.72
C LYS A 192 -2.83 21.18 10.43
N GLY A 193 -2.66 20.65 9.22
CA GLY A 193 -1.48 19.87 8.85
C GLY A 193 -1.38 18.47 9.47
N ASN A 194 -2.43 18.02 10.18
CA ASN A 194 -2.47 16.73 10.87
C ASN A 194 -3.71 15.94 10.46
N PRO A 195 -3.65 14.59 10.44
CA PRO A 195 -4.82 13.75 10.18
C PRO A 195 -5.89 13.90 11.27
N LEU A 196 -7.16 13.95 10.84
CA LEU A 196 -8.32 13.85 11.72
C LEU A 196 -8.72 12.38 11.88
N ARG A 197 -8.89 11.92 13.11
CA ARG A 197 -9.44 10.59 13.44
C ARG A 197 -10.87 10.74 13.95
N ASN A 198 -11.85 10.72 13.05
CA ASN A 198 -13.27 10.97 13.32
C ASN A 198 -14.15 9.72 13.18
#